data_e4985a068f16829219a2f33778e9812f
#
_entry.id   e4985a068f16829219a2f33778e9812f
#
_cell.length_a   1.000
_cell.length_b   1.000
_cell.length_c   1.000
_cell.angle_alpha   90.00
_cell.angle_beta   90.00
_cell.angle_gamma   90.00
#
_symmetry.space_group_name_H-M   'P 1'
#
loop_
_entity.id
_entity.type
_entity.pdbx_description
1 polymer ?
#
loop_
_entity_poly.entity_id
_entity_poly.type
_entity_poly.pdbx_seq_one_letter_code
_entity_poly.pdbx_strand_id
1 'polypeptide(L)'
;CNRDLRSTDIKFFDVDNDGDRDLFVANGHLESDVEEYENTTFPQRNQLYLNVGEGRFEEYVPTDGALALKRVSRGAAFGDYDDDGDIDVLVANVTSAPTLMRNDGAEGHWVRIALEGTGSNRAGIGARVEVHSGGKVQVNEVRSGSSFLSQSDLRLHFGLAAAQAIDRVV
;
A
#
# COMPACT_ATOMS: atom_id res chain seq x y z
N CYS A 1 -18.99 -4.67 -4.35
CA CYS A 1 -17.90 -5.53 -4.82
C CYS A 1 -18.17 -5.84 -6.30
N ASN A 2 -17.31 -5.42 -7.19
CA ASN A 2 -17.45 -5.70 -8.62
C ASN A 2 -17.01 -7.15 -8.84
N ARG A 3 -17.94 -8.04 -9.28
CA ARG A 3 -17.68 -9.47 -9.49
C ARG A 3 -16.77 -9.74 -10.70
N ASP A 4 -16.53 -8.72 -11.52
CA ASP A 4 -15.81 -8.85 -12.79
C ASP A 4 -14.29 -8.60 -12.64
N LEU A 5 -13.82 -8.23 -11.45
CA LEU A 5 -12.40 -8.02 -11.15
C LEU A 5 -11.80 -9.25 -10.47
N ARG A 6 -10.60 -9.62 -10.87
CA ARG A 6 -9.79 -10.68 -10.26
C ARG A 6 -8.59 -10.09 -9.56
N SER A 7 -8.70 -9.99 -8.24
CA SER A 7 -7.62 -9.48 -7.39
C SER A 7 -6.52 -10.52 -7.24
N THR A 8 -5.29 -10.08 -7.43
CA THR A 8 -4.09 -10.93 -7.30
C THR A 8 -3.29 -10.58 -6.06
N ASP A 9 -3.45 -9.36 -5.56
CA ASP A 9 -2.75 -8.89 -4.38
C ASP A 9 -3.55 -7.79 -3.66
N ILE A 10 -3.47 -7.78 -2.33
CA ILE A 10 -4.16 -6.83 -1.46
C ILE A 10 -3.20 -6.34 -0.39
N LYS A 11 -3.11 -5.02 -0.20
CA LYS A 11 -2.27 -4.42 0.83
C LYS A 11 -2.97 -3.27 1.54
N PHE A 12 -2.83 -3.25 2.86
CA PHE A 12 -3.18 -2.11 3.69
C PHE A 12 -1.96 -1.22 3.92
N PHE A 13 -2.09 0.07 3.69
CA PHE A 13 -1.08 1.10 3.94
C PHE A 13 -1.79 2.45 4.14
N ASP A 14 -1.09 3.45 4.60
CA ASP A 14 -1.62 4.79 4.82
C ASP A 14 -1.18 5.66 3.63
N VAL A 15 -2.11 6.04 2.75
CA VAL A 15 -1.79 6.74 1.49
C VAL A 15 -1.77 8.25 1.63
N ASP A 16 -2.52 8.80 2.61
CA ASP A 16 -2.71 10.24 2.81
C ASP A 16 -2.16 10.75 4.14
N ASN A 17 -1.43 9.89 4.88
CA ASN A 17 -0.79 10.20 6.16
C ASN A 17 -1.78 10.59 7.29
N ASP A 18 -3.05 10.15 7.21
CA ASP A 18 -4.06 10.43 8.21
C ASP A 18 -3.99 9.51 9.44
N GLY A 19 -3.16 8.47 9.38
CA GLY A 19 -2.94 7.48 10.43
C GLY A 19 -3.92 6.31 10.41
N ASP A 20 -4.86 6.27 9.49
CA ASP A 20 -5.74 5.14 9.23
C ASP A 20 -5.22 4.38 7.98
N ARG A 21 -5.50 3.09 7.87
CA ARG A 21 -4.97 2.29 6.75
C ARG A 21 -5.97 2.20 5.63
N ASP A 22 -5.52 2.57 4.46
CA ASP A 22 -6.20 2.42 3.18
C ASP A 22 -5.97 1.05 2.57
N LEU A 23 -6.67 0.74 1.50
CA LEU A 23 -6.60 -0.56 0.85
C LEU A 23 -6.24 -0.40 -0.62
N PHE A 24 -5.12 -0.96 -1.04
CA PHE A 24 -4.75 -1.13 -2.43
C PHE A 24 -5.04 -2.56 -2.90
N VAL A 25 -5.58 -2.68 -4.12
CA VAL A 25 -5.89 -3.97 -4.75
C VAL A 25 -5.27 -4.00 -6.14
N ALA A 26 -4.31 -4.91 -6.33
CA ALA A 26 -3.77 -5.19 -7.65
C ALA A 26 -4.66 -6.19 -8.38
N ASN A 27 -5.10 -5.81 -9.59
CA ASN A 27 -6.03 -6.58 -10.39
C ASN A 27 -5.43 -7.01 -11.73
N GLY A 28 -5.88 -8.16 -12.20
CA GLY A 28 -5.51 -8.71 -13.50
C GLY A 28 -5.95 -10.16 -13.62
N HIS A 29 -6.69 -10.50 -14.66
CA HIS A 29 -7.17 -11.87 -14.84
C HIS A 29 -6.03 -12.87 -15.02
N LEU A 30 -6.26 -14.13 -14.70
CA LEU A 30 -5.26 -15.19 -14.86
C LEU A 30 -5.21 -15.73 -16.27
N GLU A 31 -6.35 -15.75 -16.94
CA GLU A 31 -6.54 -16.31 -18.28
C GLU A 31 -6.62 -15.20 -19.32
N SER A 32 -5.81 -15.31 -20.37
CA SER A 32 -5.69 -14.28 -21.41
C SER A 32 -6.86 -14.24 -22.38
N ASP A 33 -7.64 -15.32 -22.45
CA ASP A 33 -8.80 -15.51 -23.32
C ASP A 33 -10.13 -15.35 -22.59
N VAL A 34 -10.11 -14.83 -21.38
CA VAL A 34 -11.31 -14.68 -20.53
C VAL A 34 -12.46 -13.93 -21.19
N GLU A 35 -12.15 -13.00 -22.08
CA GLU A 35 -13.15 -12.20 -22.81
C GLU A 35 -14.03 -13.03 -23.75
N GLU A 36 -13.63 -14.28 -24.06
CA GLU A 36 -14.40 -15.19 -24.90
C GLU A 36 -15.56 -15.86 -24.16
N TYR A 37 -15.51 -15.93 -22.83
CA TYR A 37 -16.49 -16.67 -22.02
C TYR A 37 -16.96 -16.00 -20.73
N GLU A 38 -16.33 -14.92 -20.29
CA GLU A 38 -16.75 -14.09 -19.16
C GLU A 38 -16.91 -12.61 -19.59
N ASN A 39 -17.82 -11.90 -18.92
CA ASN A 39 -17.97 -10.46 -19.15
C ASN A 39 -16.93 -9.66 -18.33
N THR A 40 -15.66 -9.96 -18.56
CA THR A 40 -14.53 -9.28 -17.92
C THR A 40 -13.37 -9.16 -18.90
N THR A 41 -12.25 -8.53 -18.51
CA THR A 41 -11.08 -8.36 -19.38
C THR A 41 -9.83 -8.93 -18.74
N PHE A 42 -8.88 -9.40 -19.55
CA PHE A 42 -7.58 -9.87 -19.08
C PHE A 42 -6.80 -8.74 -18.36
N PRO A 43 -6.58 -7.54 -18.96
CA PRO A 43 -6.05 -6.40 -18.24
C PRO A 43 -7.15 -5.70 -17.45
N GLN A 44 -6.91 -5.46 -16.16
CA GLN A 44 -7.87 -4.82 -15.25
C GLN A 44 -7.24 -3.61 -14.56
N ARG A 45 -8.07 -2.69 -14.08
CA ARG A 45 -7.63 -1.52 -13.33
C ARG A 45 -7.35 -1.92 -11.88
N ASN A 46 -6.22 -1.47 -11.33
CA ASN A 46 -5.99 -1.55 -9.89
C ASN A 46 -6.96 -0.62 -9.15
N GLN A 47 -7.20 -0.89 -7.88
CA GLN A 47 -8.13 -0.12 -7.07
C GLN A 47 -7.44 0.40 -5.81
N LEU A 48 -7.79 1.60 -5.43
CA LEU A 48 -7.44 2.22 -4.17
C LEU A 48 -8.73 2.56 -3.42
N TYR A 49 -8.82 2.18 -2.18
CA TYR A 49 -9.93 2.49 -1.30
C TYR A 49 -9.42 3.27 -0.11
N LEU A 50 -9.92 4.49 0.05
CA LEU A 50 -9.61 5.34 1.19
C LEU A 50 -10.45 4.92 2.40
N ASN A 51 -9.82 4.82 3.56
CA ASN A 51 -10.47 4.58 4.83
C ASN A 51 -11.06 5.91 5.34
N VAL A 52 -12.38 6.00 5.34
CA VAL A 52 -13.09 7.21 5.79
C VAL A 52 -13.58 7.09 7.24
N GLY A 53 -12.96 6.21 8.00
CA GLY A 53 -13.29 5.95 9.40
C GLY A 53 -14.48 5.01 9.61
N GLU A 54 -14.69 4.58 10.85
CA GLU A 54 -15.78 3.67 11.26
C GLU A 54 -15.84 2.35 10.48
N GLY A 55 -14.69 1.88 9.96
CA GLY A 55 -14.59 0.65 9.16
C GLY A 55 -15.17 0.78 7.75
N ARG A 56 -15.35 1.99 7.25
CA ARG A 56 -15.84 2.28 5.90
C ARG A 56 -14.71 2.63 4.97
N PHE A 57 -14.80 2.11 3.75
CA PHE A 57 -13.86 2.38 2.66
C PHE A 57 -14.60 2.95 1.46
N GLU A 58 -14.05 4.00 0.88
CA GLU A 58 -14.55 4.61 -0.35
C GLU A 58 -13.55 4.43 -1.48
N GLU A 59 -14.01 3.95 -2.64
CA GLU A 59 -13.12 3.76 -3.78
C GLU A 59 -12.70 5.11 -4.37
N TYR A 60 -11.39 5.36 -4.41
CA TYR A 60 -10.81 6.44 -5.18
C TYR A 60 -10.81 6.06 -6.67
N VAL A 61 -11.60 6.75 -7.47
CA VAL A 61 -11.74 6.48 -8.91
C VAL A 61 -10.95 7.53 -9.70
N PRO A 62 -9.73 7.22 -10.16
CA PRO A 62 -8.92 8.16 -10.91
C PRO A 62 -9.49 8.36 -12.33
N THR A 63 -9.36 9.56 -12.85
CA THR A 63 -9.73 9.89 -14.23
C THR A 63 -8.55 9.74 -15.20
N ASP A 64 -7.33 9.77 -14.68
CA ASP A 64 -6.07 9.65 -15.42
C ASP A 64 -4.95 9.04 -14.56
N GLY A 65 -3.71 9.10 -15.04
CA GLY A 65 -2.53 8.62 -14.33
C GLY A 65 -2.38 7.09 -14.29
N ALA A 66 -1.40 6.64 -13.53
CA ALA A 66 -0.99 5.22 -13.50
C ALA A 66 -2.07 4.30 -12.91
N LEU A 67 -2.84 4.78 -11.94
CA LEU A 67 -3.92 4.02 -11.30
C LEU A 67 -5.14 3.83 -12.24
N ALA A 68 -5.33 4.70 -13.25
CA ALA A 68 -6.39 4.54 -14.24
C ALA A 68 -6.06 3.49 -15.31
N LEU A 69 -4.80 3.08 -15.45
CA LEU A 69 -4.37 2.14 -16.47
C LEU A 69 -4.88 0.72 -16.19
N LYS A 70 -5.34 0.05 -17.24
CA LYS A 70 -5.62 -1.39 -17.18
C LYS A 70 -4.36 -2.17 -17.49
N ARG A 71 -3.95 -3.05 -16.58
CA ARG A 71 -2.78 -3.92 -16.67
C ARG A 71 -3.13 -5.31 -16.14
N VAL A 72 -2.24 -6.24 -16.36
CA VAL A 72 -2.34 -7.58 -15.76
C VAL A 72 -1.41 -7.58 -14.56
N SER A 73 -1.86 -6.94 -13.49
CA SER A 73 -1.08 -6.75 -12.27
C SER A 73 -0.97 -8.05 -11.47
N ARG A 74 0.12 -8.21 -10.72
CA ARG A 74 0.36 -9.34 -9.83
C ARG A 74 0.78 -8.87 -8.45
N GLY A 75 2.05 -8.71 -8.19
CA GLY A 75 2.55 -8.25 -6.90
C GLY A 75 2.73 -6.75 -6.85
N ALA A 76 2.63 -6.18 -5.66
CA ALA A 76 2.90 -4.78 -5.39
C ALA A 76 3.87 -4.60 -4.23
N ALA A 77 4.79 -3.65 -4.35
CA ALA A 77 5.71 -3.24 -3.29
C ALA A 77 5.43 -1.79 -2.91
N PHE A 78 5.53 -1.48 -1.63
CA PHE A 78 5.17 -0.20 -1.04
C PHE A 78 6.37 0.39 -0.31
N GLY A 79 6.61 1.67 -0.51
CA GLY A 79 7.68 2.42 0.16
C GLY A 79 7.78 3.81 -0.39
N ASP A 80 8.31 4.71 0.40
CA ASP A 80 8.64 6.07 0.02
C ASP A 80 10.00 6.02 -0.71
N TYR A 81 9.99 6.07 -2.06
CA TYR A 81 11.20 5.85 -2.87
C TYR A 81 12.00 7.13 -3.09
N ASP A 82 11.37 8.30 -3.03
CA ASP A 82 12.01 9.60 -3.24
C ASP A 82 12.21 10.42 -1.94
N ASP A 83 11.89 9.80 -0.78
CA ASP A 83 12.08 10.33 0.56
C ASP A 83 11.28 11.62 0.84
N ASP A 84 10.08 11.76 0.20
CA ASP A 84 9.19 12.88 0.41
C ASP A 84 8.19 12.68 1.56
N GLY A 85 8.06 11.44 2.04
CA GLY A 85 7.20 11.06 3.17
C GLY A 85 5.87 10.46 2.77
N ASP A 86 5.60 10.35 1.49
CA ASP A 86 4.41 9.73 0.96
C ASP A 86 4.71 8.28 0.53
N ILE A 87 3.79 7.37 0.73
CA ILE A 87 4.01 5.98 0.33
C ILE A 87 3.65 5.78 -1.13
N ASP A 88 4.65 5.35 -1.90
CA ASP A 88 4.54 4.99 -3.31
C ASP A 88 4.24 3.52 -3.50
N VAL A 89 3.78 3.17 -4.71
CA VAL A 89 3.43 1.79 -5.07
C VAL A 89 4.12 1.38 -6.37
N LEU A 90 4.95 0.35 -6.32
CA LEU A 90 5.52 -0.30 -7.50
C LEU A 90 4.75 -1.60 -7.77
N VAL A 91 4.11 -1.67 -8.94
CA VAL A 91 3.30 -2.84 -9.34
C VAL A 91 4.01 -3.62 -10.44
N ALA A 92 4.20 -4.91 -10.22
CA ALA A 92 4.67 -5.84 -11.24
C ALA A 92 3.52 -6.29 -12.15
N ASN A 93 3.71 -6.19 -13.46
CA ASN A 93 2.74 -6.59 -14.48
C ASN A 93 3.28 -7.76 -15.31
N VAL A 94 2.39 -8.66 -15.77
CA VAL A 94 2.82 -9.86 -16.53
C VAL A 94 3.18 -9.53 -17.97
N THR A 95 2.39 -8.71 -18.64
CA THR A 95 2.52 -8.48 -20.09
C THR A 95 3.03 -7.09 -20.45
N SER A 96 3.44 -6.30 -19.45
CA SER A 96 3.92 -4.94 -19.65
C SER A 96 4.98 -4.58 -18.61
N ALA A 97 5.65 -3.45 -18.81
CA ALA A 97 6.62 -2.93 -17.85
C ALA A 97 5.97 -2.71 -16.47
N PRO A 98 6.74 -2.82 -15.38
CA PRO A 98 6.27 -2.44 -14.05
C PRO A 98 5.72 -1.01 -14.05
N THR A 99 4.76 -0.76 -13.19
CA THR A 99 4.14 0.56 -13.03
C THR A 99 4.55 1.13 -11.68
N LEU A 100 5.27 2.24 -11.68
CA LEU A 100 5.50 3.05 -10.49
C LEU A 100 4.38 4.10 -10.38
N MET A 101 3.69 4.08 -9.27
CA MET A 101 2.69 5.07 -8.88
C MET A 101 3.33 5.92 -7.80
N ARG A 102 3.78 7.12 -8.18
CA ARG A 102 4.28 8.09 -7.23
C ARG A 102 3.11 8.82 -6.58
N ASN A 103 3.18 8.94 -5.27
CA ASN A 103 2.26 9.72 -4.47
C ASN A 103 2.93 11.05 -4.11
N ASP A 104 2.31 12.16 -4.43
CA ASP A 104 2.78 13.51 -4.12
C ASP A 104 1.71 14.30 -3.34
N GLY A 105 0.72 13.60 -2.75
CA GLY A 105 -0.51 14.22 -2.31
C GLY A 105 -0.88 14.05 -0.84
N ALA A 106 -0.06 13.41 -0.02
CA ALA A 106 -0.36 13.27 1.39
C ALA A 106 -0.16 14.59 2.15
N GLU A 107 -1.18 15.02 2.89
CA GLU A 107 -1.16 16.30 3.62
C GLU A 107 -0.78 16.16 5.10
N GLY A 108 -0.79 14.92 5.64
CA GLY A 108 -0.52 14.62 7.04
C GLY A 108 0.97 14.68 7.42
N HIS A 109 1.25 14.92 8.71
CA HIS A 109 2.59 14.63 9.22
C HIS A 109 2.84 13.12 9.26
N TRP A 110 4.09 12.73 9.25
CA TRP A 110 4.49 11.32 9.24
C TRP A 110 5.77 11.08 10.02
N VAL A 111 6.03 9.82 10.32
CA VAL A 111 7.31 9.34 10.82
C VAL A 111 7.68 8.01 10.18
N ARG A 112 8.95 7.86 9.84
CA ARG A 112 9.51 6.61 9.33
C ARG A 112 10.54 6.06 10.32
N ILE A 113 10.37 4.80 10.72
CA ILE A 113 11.18 4.15 11.74
C ILE A 113 11.96 3.00 11.11
N ALA A 114 13.29 3.11 11.12
CA ALA A 114 14.21 2.04 10.77
C ALA A 114 14.70 1.34 12.03
N LEU A 115 14.58 0.02 12.09
CA LEU A 115 15.07 -0.77 13.21
C LEU A 115 16.42 -1.43 12.87
N GLU A 116 17.32 -1.43 13.83
CA GLU A 116 18.57 -2.19 13.75
C GLU A 116 18.69 -3.12 14.95
N GLY A 117 18.64 -4.44 14.69
CA GLY A 117 18.83 -5.46 15.71
C GLY A 117 20.30 -5.55 16.14
N THR A 118 20.56 -5.56 17.43
CA THR A 118 21.91 -5.62 18.02
C THR A 118 22.30 -7.03 18.48
N GLY A 119 21.33 -7.92 18.71
CA GLY A 119 21.56 -9.25 19.28
C GLY A 119 21.37 -10.42 18.31
N SER A 120 20.55 -10.27 17.25
CA SER A 120 20.28 -11.35 16.30
C SER A 120 19.95 -10.78 14.89
N ASN A 121 18.71 -10.76 14.50
CA ASN A 121 18.21 -10.32 13.23
C ASN A 121 18.44 -8.79 13.03
N ARG A 122 19.46 -8.46 12.25
CA ARG A 122 19.89 -7.06 12.06
C ARG A 122 18.81 -6.17 11.44
N ALA A 123 18.00 -6.70 10.54
CA ALA A 123 16.93 -5.97 9.90
C ALA A 123 15.68 -5.79 10.78
N GLY A 124 15.66 -6.32 12.00
CA GLY A 124 14.54 -6.22 12.93
C GLY A 124 13.28 -6.96 12.47
N ILE A 125 13.37 -7.89 11.50
CA ILE A 125 12.20 -8.63 11.00
C ILE A 125 11.49 -9.34 12.14
N GLY A 126 10.15 -9.16 12.22
CA GLY A 126 9.30 -9.65 13.30
C GLY A 126 9.17 -8.69 14.49
N ALA A 127 9.93 -7.59 14.51
CA ALA A 127 9.76 -6.58 15.54
C ALA A 127 8.45 -5.80 15.32
N ARG A 128 7.68 -5.67 16.39
CA ARG A 128 6.45 -4.88 16.45
C ARG A 128 6.76 -3.51 17.05
N VAL A 129 6.28 -2.47 16.41
CA VAL A 129 6.42 -1.09 16.88
C VAL A 129 5.06 -0.48 17.10
N GLU A 130 4.88 0.15 18.26
CA GLU A 130 3.71 0.97 18.57
C GLU A 130 4.11 2.45 18.60
N VAL A 131 3.37 3.29 17.89
CA VAL A 131 3.52 4.75 17.88
C VAL A 131 2.26 5.36 18.51
N HIS A 132 2.46 6.14 19.56
CA HIS A 132 1.41 6.92 20.21
C HIS A 132 1.57 8.39 19.82
N SER A 133 0.57 8.97 19.18
CA SER A 133 0.58 10.35 18.72
C SER A 133 -0.84 10.89 18.58
N GLY A 134 -1.09 12.12 19.04
CA GLY A 134 -2.38 12.78 18.87
C GLY A 134 -3.58 12.02 19.46
N GLY A 135 -3.34 11.21 20.50
CA GLY A 135 -4.37 10.37 21.12
C GLY A 135 -4.69 9.06 20.37
N LYS A 136 -4.07 8.83 19.19
CA LYS A 136 -4.14 7.56 18.46
C LYS A 136 -2.98 6.65 18.85
N VAL A 137 -3.19 5.34 18.74
CA VAL A 137 -2.14 4.31 18.86
C VAL A 137 -2.12 3.50 17.57
N GLN A 138 -0.99 3.54 16.89
CA GLN A 138 -0.78 2.78 15.67
C GLN A 138 0.21 1.66 15.93
N VAL A 139 0.02 0.52 15.26
CA VAL A 139 0.89 -0.66 15.38
C VAL A 139 1.31 -1.13 14.02
N ASN A 140 2.60 -1.36 13.84
CA ASN A 140 3.14 -1.95 12.63
C ASN A 140 4.24 -2.97 12.98
N GLU A 141 4.57 -3.84 12.04
CA GLU A 141 5.55 -4.92 12.19
C GLU A 141 6.51 -4.94 11.02
N VAL A 142 7.80 -5.09 11.28
CA VAL A 142 8.81 -5.28 10.23
C VAL A 142 8.64 -6.66 9.62
N ARG A 143 8.28 -6.72 8.35
CA ARG A 143 7.98 -7.99 7.66
C ARG A 143 8.91 -8.23 6.49
N SER A 144 9.36 -9.49 6.37
CA SER A 144 10.03 -10.00 5.19
C SER A 144 8.98 -10.63 4.26
N GLY A 145 8.69 -9.97 3.15
CA GLY A 145 7.62 -10.36 2.24
C GLY A 145 6.23 -9.97 2.79
N SER A 146 5.52 -9.16 2.09
CA SER A 146 4.23 -8.63 2.56
C SER A 146 3.15 -8.56 1.48
N SER A 147 3.44 -9.10 0.31
CA SER A 147 2.61 -9.06 -0.89
C SER A 147 2.99 -10.23 -1.80
N PHE A 148 2.22 -10.50 -2.84
CA PHE A 148 2.49 -11.62 -3.74
C PHE A 148 3.86 -11.46 -4.41
N LEU A 149 4.81 -12.36 -4.05
CA LEU A 149 6.20 -12.37 -4.55
C LEU A 149 6.89 -10.99 -4.47
N SER A 150 6.55 -10.19 -3.48
CA SER A 150 7.04 -8.82 -3.35
C SER A 150 7.56 -8.52 -1.95
N GLN A 151 8.48 -7.57 -1.87
CA GLN A 151 9.03 -7.05 -0.63
C GLN A 151 8.82 -5.53 -0.60
N SER A 152 8.07 -5.05 0.38
CA SER A 152 7.95 -3.63 0.69
C SER A 152 9.15 -3.11 1.48
N ASP A 153 9.27 -1.80 1.65
CA ASP A 153 10.28 -1.18 2.51
C ASP A 153 10.21 -1.80 3.92
N LEU A 154 11.38 -2.06 4.51
CA LEU A 154 11.50 -2.55 5.88
C LEU A 154 11.35 -1.43 6.91
N ARG A 155 11.54 -0.17 6.51
CA ARG A 155 11.26 0.98 7.35
C ARG A 155 9.76 1.07 7.58
N LEU A 156 9.35 1.20 8.83
CA LEU A 156 7.94 1.31 9.19
C LEU A 156 7.49 2.75 9.02
N HIS A 157 6.44 2.95 8.26
CA HIS A 157 5.81 4.24 8.06
C HIS A 157 4.55 4.37 8.93
N PHE A 158 4.34 5.57 9.50
CA PHE A 158 3.18 5.94 10.29
C PHE A 158 2.76 7.37 9.94
N GLY A 159 1.58 7.55 9.38
CA GLY A 159 0.95 8.84 9.23
C GLY A 159 0.49 9.37 10.59
N LEU A 160 0.66 10.65 10.83
CA LEU A 160 0.35 11.29 12.10
C LEU A 160 -0.79 12.31 11.98
N ALA A 161 -1.39 12.45 10.80
CA ALA A 161 -2.39 13.47 10.50
C ALA A 161 -1.88 14.88 10.88
N ALA A 162 -2.64 15.60 11.70
CA ALA A 162 -2.27 16.94 12.18
C ALA A 162 -1.34 16.92 13.42
N ALA A 163 -0.98 15.77 13.97
CA ALA A 163 -0.15 15.70 15.16
C ALA A 163 1.30 16.02 14.84
N GLN A 164 1.89 16.97 15.56
CA GLN A 164 3.26 17.47 15.35
C GLN A 164 4.29 16.80 16.27
N ALA A 165 3.87 15.88 17.11
CA ALA A 165 4.75 15.20 18.06
C ALA A 165 4.33 13.75 18.26
N ILE A 166 5.31 12.92 18.54
CA ILE A 166 5.13 11.55 19.02
C ILE A 166 5.22 11.56 20.53
N ASP A 167 4.19 11.03 21.19
CA ASP A 167 4.14 10.94 22.64
C ASP A 167 5.00 9.79 23.17
N ARG A 168 5.00 8.68 22.41
CA ARG A 168 5.71 7.45 22.81
C ARG A 168 5.92 6.51 21.62
N VAL A 169 7.05 5.81 21.61
CA VAL A 169 7.34 4.65 20.74
C VAL A 169 7.69 3.45 21.63
N VAL A 170 7.14 2.30 21.32
CA VAL A 170 7.34 1.04 22.08
C VAL A 170 7.72 -0.09 21.13
#